data_32c2f979d38727d543a9456cb4603e0b
#
_entry.id   32c2f979d38727d543a9456cb4603e0b
#
_cell.length_a   1.000
_cell.length_b   1.000
_cell.length_c   1.000
_cell.angle_alpha   90.00
_cell.angle_beta   90.00
_cell.angle_gamma   90.00
#
_symmetry.space_group_name_H-M   'P 1'
#
loop_
_entity.id
_entity.type
_entity.pdbx_description
1 polymer ?
#
loop_
_entity_poly.entity_id
_entity_poly.type
_entity_poly.pdbx_seq_one_letter_code
_entity_poly.pdbx_strand_id
1 'polypeptide(L)'
;LIVVGAAASIVRWLALAAEPSLFMLVPLQLLHGVTYGATHIGAMHFIHDFVPRDKSASAQALYATVSAGVAMGIATLAAGYVYAIAGPASYLVMAALSVIALGAGLRLLQIWNGGMLAPHAEKLAP
;
A
#
# COMPACT_ATOMS: atom_id res chain seq x y z
N LEU A 1 -2.83 -9.95 -4.02
CA LEU A 1 -3.36 -8.62 -4.35
C LEU A 1 -2.34 -7.52 -4.01
N ILE A 2 -1.82 -7.40 -2.78
CA ILE A 2 -0.87 -6.36 -2.36
C ILE A 2 0.37 -6.31 -3.28
N VAL A 3 0.98 -7.46 -3.58
CA VAL A 3 2.15 -7.56 -4.47
C VAL A 3 1.83 -7.08 -5.89
N VAL A 4 0.66 -7.45 -6.43
CA VAL A 4 0.21 -6.98 -7.75
C VAL A 4 0.00 -5.47 -7.75
N GLY A 5 -0.65 -4.92 -6.72
CA GLY A 5 -0.82 -3.48 -6.56
C GLY A 5 0.51 -2.73 -6.49
N ALA A 6 1.48 -3.24 -5.73
CA ALA A 6 2.82 -2.65 -5.61
C ALA A 6 3.58 -2.70 -6.95
N ALA A 7 3.55 -3.84 -7.66
CA ALA A 7 4.20 -3.97 -8.97
C ALA A 7 3.60 -3.01 -10.02
N ALA A 8 2.27 -2.94 -10.10
CA ALA A 8 1.59 -2.02 -11.01
C ALA A 8 1.85 -0.54 -10.66
N SER A 9 2.05 -0.23 -9.37
CA SER A 9 2.43 1.13 -8.92
C SER A 9 3.79 1.55 -9.44
N ILE A 10 4.76 0.64 -9.52
CA ILE A 10 6.09 0.94 -10.09
C ILE A 10 5.94 1.41 -11.54
N VAL A 11 5.20 0.63 -12.36
CA VAL A 11 4.95 0.98 -13.77
C VAL A 11 4.29 2.34 -13.89
N ARG A 12 3.27 2.61 -13.08
CA ARG A 12 2.55 3.87 -13.09
C ARG A 12 3.43 5.07 -12.73
N TRP A 13 4.24 4.96 -11.69
CA TRP A 13 5.11 6.07 -11.27
C TRP A 13 6.24 6.34 -12.27
N LEU A 14 6.81 5.30 -12.86
CA LEU A 14 7.82 5.46 -13.93
C LEU A 14 7.20 6.11 -15.17
N ALA A 15 5.99 5.72 -15.55
CA ALA A 15 5.28 6.34 -16.66
C ALA A 15 4.97 7.83 -16.40
N LEU A 16 4.59 8.20 -15.16
CA LEU A 16 4.36 9.60 -14.78
C LEU A 16 5.66 10.42 -14.78
N ALA A 17 6.79 9.82 -14.36
CA ALA A 17 8.10 10.48 -14.40
C ALA A 17 8.58 10.78 -15.83
N ALA A 18 8.08 10.05 -16.83
CA ALA A 18 8.38 10.27 -18.24
C ALA A 18 7.52 11.37 -18.90
N GLU A 19 6.78 12.14 -18.11
CA GLU A 19 5.92 13.26 -18.58
C GLU A 19 4.97 12.85 -19.72
N PRO A 20 4.06 11.89 -19.48
CA PRO A 20 3.18 11.35 -20.51
C PRO A 20 2.23 12.41 -21.07
N SER A 21 1.82 12.24 -22.33
CA SER A 21 0.79 13.08 -22.94
C SER A 21 -0.55 12.99 -22.18
N LEU A 22 -1.41 14.00 -22.34
CA LEU A 22 -2.71 14.07 -21.70
C LEU A 22 -3.56 12.80 -21.94
N PHE A 23 -3.49 12.22 -23.14
CA PHE A 23 -4.20 10.98 -23.48
C PHE A 23 -3.70 9.78 -22.68
N MET A 24 -2.41 9.74 -22.35
CA MET A 24 -1.82 8.66 -21.53
C MET A 24 -2.17 8.79 -20.05
N LEU A 25 -2.60 9.95 -19.60
CA LEU A 25 -3.03 10.12 -18.20
C LEU A 25 -4.32 9.32 -17.90
N VAL A 26 -5.22 9.17 -18.87
CA VAL A 26 -6.47 8.41 -18.67
C VAL A 26 -6.19 6.94 -18.30
N PRO A 27 -5.45 6.15 -19.11
CA PRO A 27 -5.13 4.77 -18.73
C PRO A 27 -4.28 4.69 -17.44
N LEU A 28 -3.41 5.67 -17.17
CA LEU A 28 -2.65 5.71 -15.93
C LEU A 28 -3.54 5.96 -14.70
N GLN A 29 -4.62 6.73 -14.83
CA GLN A 29 -5.61 6.90 -13.76
C GLN A 29 -6.46 5.66 -13.55
N LEU A 30 -6.83 4.94 -14.60
CA LEU A 30 -7.48 3.63 -14.47
C LEU A 30 -6.56 2.64 -13.76
N LEU A 31 -5.27 2.62 -14.13
CA LEU A 31 -4.27 1.81 -13.44
C LEU A 31 -4.12 2.20 -11.96
N HIS A 32 -4.26 3.49 -11.63
CA HIS A 32 -4.29 3.95 -10.23
C HIS A 32 -5.46 3.33 -9.45
N GLY A 33 -6.67 3.34 -10.04
CA GLY A 33 -7.84 2.68 -9.43
C GLY A 33 -7.58 1.20 -9.15
N VAL A 34 -6.98 0.50 -10.09
CA VAL A 34 -6.61 -0.92 -9.92
C VAL A 34 -5.55 -1.10 -8.82
N THR A 35 -4.47 -0.30 -8.82
CA THR A 35 -3.40 -0.42 -7.82
C THR A 35 -3.90 -0.10 -6.42
N TYR A 36 -4.69 0.95 -6.26
CA TYR A 36 -5.30 1.32 -4.99
C TYR A 36 -6.28 0.24 -4.52
N GLY A 37 -7.21 -0.18 -5.39
CA GLY A 37 -8.19 -1.20 -5.08
C GLY A 37 -7.57 -2.53 -4.70
N ALA A 38 -6.59 -3.01 -5.47
CA ALA A 38 -5.90 -4.27 -5.18
C ALA A 38 -5.15 -4.22 -3.84
N THR A 39 -4.49 -3.11 -3.53
CA THR A 39 -3.77 -2.94 -2.26
C THR A 39 -4.74 -2.87 -1.09
N HIS A 40 -5.82 -2.09 -1.21
CA HIS A 40 -6.82 -1.93 -0.15
C HIS A 40 -7.56 -3.23 0.13
N ILE A 41 -8.06 -3.91 -0.90
CA ILE A 41 -8.73 -5.21 -0.75
C ILE A 41 -7.76 -6.24 -0.17
N GLY A 42 -6.51 -6.25 -0.64
CA GLY A 42 -5.49 -7.14 -0.11
C GLY A 42 -5.21 -6.91 1.37
N ALA A 43 -5.15 -5.65 1.83
CA ALA A 43 -4.99 -5.30 3.24
C ALA A 43 -6.21 -5.73 4.07
N MET A 44 -7.44 -5.54 3.56
CA MET A 44 -8.66 -5.97 4.24
C MET A 44 -8.73 -7.49 4.39
N HIS A 45 -8.39 -8.25 3.34
CA HIS A 45 -8.29 -9.71 3.43
C HIS A 45 -7.24 -10.14 4.45
N PHE A 46 -6.06 -9.52 4.42
CA PHE A 46 -5.00 -9.83 5.39
C PHE A 46 -5.47 -9.59 6.84
N ILE A 47 -6.12 -8.44 7.11
CA ILE A 47 -6.66 -8.15 8.45
C ILE A 47 -7.73 -9.18 8.84
N HIS A 48 -8.62 -9.54 7.92
CA HIS A 48 -9.66 -10.53 8.15
C HIS A 48 -9.08 -11.91 8.53
N ASP A 49 -8.03 -12.34 7.85
CA ASP A 49 -7.45 -13.68 8.03
C ASP A 49 -6.47 -13.74 9.20
N PHE A 50 -5.81 -12.61 9.52
CA PHE A 50 -4.76 -12.54 10.53
C PHE A 50 -5.27 -12.16 11.92
N VAL A 51 -6.30 -11.30 12.00
CA VAL A 51 -6.78 -10.72 13.27
C VAL A 51 -8.02 -11.49 13.76
N PRO A 52 -8.10 -11.84 15.06
CA PRO A 52 -9.29 -12.43 15.68
C PRO A 52 -10.55 -11.58 15.40
N ARG A 53 -11.70 -12.26 15.22
CA ARG A 53 -12.95 -11.62 14.79
C ARG A 53 -13.42 -10.50 15.71
N ASP A 54 -13.24 -10.66 17.01
CA ASP A 54 -13.58 -9.67 18.05
C ASP A 54 -12.77 -8.37 17.94
N LYS A 55 -11.60 -8.40 17.30
CA LYS A 55 -10.69 -7.26 17.11
C LYS A 55 -10.60 -6.76 15.67
N SER A 56 -11.22 -7.44 14.72
CA SER A 56 -11.12 -7.14 13.29
C SER A 56 -11.61 -5.72 12.95
N ALA A 57 -12.72 -5.27 13.54
CA ALA A 57 -13.23 -3.92 13.32
C ALA A 57 -12.25 -2.84 13.82
N SER A 58 -11.65 -3.04 15.00
CA SER A 58 -10.63 -2.13 15.55
C SER A 58 -9.37 -2.10 14.70
N ALA A 59 -8.92 -3.24 14.18
CA ALA A 59 -7.77 -3.33 13.30
C ALA A 59 -8.01 -2.62 11.96
N GLN A 60 -9.20 -2.75 11.38
CA GLN A 60 -9.59 -2.03 10.16
C GLN A 60 -9.66 -0.51 10.39
N ALA A 61 -10.23 -0.07 11.52
CA ALA A 61 -10.27 1.34 11.89
C ALA A 61 -8.86 1.91 12.08
N LEU A 62 -7.97 1.19 12.74
CA LEU A 62 -6.57 1.57 12.90
C LEU A 62 -5.85 1.66 11.57
N TYR A 63 -6.01 0.66 10.70
CA TYR A 63 -5.46 0.68 9.35
C TYR A 63 -5.94 1.90 8.57
N ALA A 64 -7.24 2.20 8.58
CA ALA A 64 -7.79 3.36 7.88
C ALA A 64 -7.24 4.68 8.44
N THR A 65 -7.17 4.83 9.76
CA THR A 65 -6.62 6.02 10.42
C THR A 65 -5.15 6.23 10.08
N VAL A 66 -4.35 5.18 10.14
CA VAL A 66 -2.91 5.26 9.84
C VAL A 66 -2.67 5.49 8.35
N SER A 67 -3.32 4.71 7.47
CA SER A 67 -3.05 4.77 6.03
C SER A 67 -3.66 6.01 5.36
N ALA A 68 -4.95 6.26 5.53
CA ALA A 68 -5.65 7.37 4.90
C ALA A 68 -5.54 8.69 5.68
N GLY A 69 -5.26 8.63 6.98
CA GLY A 69 -5.05 9.82 7.82
C GLY A 69 -3.57 10.21 7.88
N VAL A 70 -2.83 9.57 8.77
CA VAL A 70 -1.47 10.00 9.13
C VAL A 70 -0.50 9.84 7.96
N ALA A 71 -0.44 8.65 7.36
CA ALA A 71 0.51 8.36 6.28
C ALA A 71 0.21 9.19 5.04
N MET A 72 -1.05 9.34 4.66
CA MET A 72 -1.46 10.16 3.53
C MET A 72 -1.15 11.65 3.76
N GLY A 73 -1.39 12.17 4.98
CA GLY A 73 -1.07 13.56 5.33
C GLY A 73 0.44 13.83 5.21
N ILE A 74 1.28 12.99 5.81
CA ILE A 74 2.75 13.10 5.72
C ILE A 74 3.21 12.96 4.27
N ALA A 75 2.70 11.97 3.54
CA ALA A 75 3.08 11.73 2.15
C ALA A 75 2.71 12.91 1.24
N THR A 76 1.56 13.54 1.45
CA THR A 76 1.12 14.70 0.67
C THR A 76 2.04 15.90 0.89
N LEU A 77 2.39 16.20 2.15
CA LEU A 77 3.32 17.28 2.47
C LEU A 77 4.72 17.02 1.89
N ALA A 78 5.24 15.82 2.07
CA ALA A 78 6.54 15.41 1.53
C ALA A 78 6.56 15.45 0.00
N ALA A 79 5.50 14.95 -0.66
CA ALA A 79 5.38 14.95 -2.11
C ALA A 79 5.33 16.38 -2.67
N GLY A 80 4.59 17.29 -2.04
CA GLY A 80 4.56 18.70 -2.42
C GLY A 80 5.95 19.35 -2.35
N TYR A 81 6.68 19.13 -1.27
CA TYR A 81 8.03 19.64 -1.11
C TYR A 81 9.01 19.09 -2.15
N VAL A 82 9.01 17.76 -2.36
CA VAL A 82 9.90 17.12 -3.35
C VAL A 82 9.55 17.56 -4.77
N TYR A 83 8.25 17.70 -5.08
CA TYR A 83 7.81 18.19 -6.40
C TYR A 83 8.23 19.64 -6.67
N ALA A 84 8.19 20.50 -5.66
CA ALA A 84 8.64 21.89 -5.79
C ALA A 84 10.13 22.00 -6.14
N ILE A 85 10.95 21.02 -5.73
CA ILE A 85 12.40 21.00 -5.99
C ILE A 85 12.74 20.25 -7.28
N ALA A 86 12.13 19.09 -7.50
CA ALA A 86 12.53 18.13 -8.54
C ALA A 86 11.52 18.01 -9.70
N GLY A 87 10.38 18.69 -9.62
CA GLY A 87 9.32 18.59 -10.65
C GLY A 87 8.91 17.14 -10.92
N PRO A 88 8.73 16.73 -12.19
CA PRO A 88 8.29 15.37 -12.55
C PRO A 88 9.23 14.26 -12.08
N ALA A 89 10.53 14.56 -11.87
CA ALA A 89 11.48 13.58 -11.33
C ALA A 89 11.11 13.11 -9.91
N SER A 90 10.27 13.86 -9.17
CA SER A 90 9.72 13.46 -7.88
C SER A 90 8.96 12.13 -7.94
N TYR A 91 8.38 11.77 -9.09
CA TYR A 91 7.71 10.49 -9.28
C TYR A 91 8.66 9.28 -9.20
N LEU A 92 9.96 9.47 -9.42
CA LEU A 92 10.96 8.42 -9.22
C LEU A 92 11.08 8.04 -7.73
N VAL A 93 10.89 9.00 -6.81
CA VAL A 93 10.82 8.72 -5.37
C VAL A 93 9.63 7.81 -5.06
N MET A 94 8.48 8.07 -5.69
CA MET A 94 7.28 7.23 -5.53
C MET A 94 7.49 5.83 -6.13
N ALA A 95 8.21 5.73 -7.26
CA ALA A 95 8.61 4.44 -7.84
C ALA A 95 9.52 3.66 -6.88
N ALA A 96 10.50 4.30 -6.28
CA ALA A 96 11.41 3.69 -5.29
C ALA A 96 10.63 3.18 -4.06
N LEU A 97 9.69 3.98 -3.53
CA LEU A 97 8.82 3.55 -2.43
C LEU A 97 7.95 2.34 -2.82
N SER A 98 7.49 2.29 -4.08
CA SER A 98 6.72 1.14 -4.59
C SER A 98 7.58 -0.13 -4.70
N VAL A 99 8.88 -0.01 -5.02
CA VAL A 99 9.83 -1.13 -4.99
C VAL A 99 10.03 -1.65 -3.57
N ILE A 100 10.16 -0.75 -2.59
CA ILE A 100 10.25 -1.13 -1.17
C ILE A 100 8.97 -1.85 -0.73
N ALA A 101 7.79 -1.31 -1.10
CA ALA A 101 6.50 -1.93 -0.80
C ALA A 101 6.36 -3.32 -1.46
N LEU A 102 6.85 -3.49 -2.68
CA LEU A 102 6.89 -4.79 -3.37
C LEU A 102 7.78 -5.78 -2.60
N GLY A 103 8.97 -5.36 -2.21
CA GLY A 103 9.89 -6.18 -1.41
C GLY A 103 9.27 -6.61 -0.08
N ALA A 104 8.62 -5.69 0.63
CA ALA A 104 7.92 -5.98 1.88
C ALA A 104 6.74 -6.96 1.66
N GLY A 105 5.97 -6.79 0.59
CA GLY A 105 4.88 -7.69 0.24
C GLY A 105 5.34 -9.09 -0.12
N LEU A 106 6.44 -9.22 -0.87
CA LEU A 106 7.07 -10.51 -1.18
C LEU A 106 7.61 -11.18 0.10
N ARG A 107 8.24 -10.40 0.97
CA ARG A 107 8.72 -10.91 2.26
C ARG A 107 7.58 -11.41 3.12
N LEU A 108 6.46 -10.67 3.16
CA LEU A 108 5.26 -11.10 3.87
C LEU A 108 4.74 -12.45 3.36
N LEU A 109 4.70 -12.67 2.04
CA LEU A 109 4.29 -13.94 1.46
C LEU A 109 5.21 -15.11 1.85
N GLN A 110 6.50 -14.84 2.10
CA GLN A 110 7.46 -15.87 2.52
C GLN A 110 7.33 -16.26 3.98
N ILE A 111 7.02 -15.28 4.85
CA ILE A 111 7.01 -15.51 6.30
C ILE A 111 5.61 -15.82 6.86
N TRP A 112 4.55 -15.41 6.15
CA TRP A 112 3.18 -15.64 6.61
C TRP A 112 2.65 -16.99 6.14
N ASN A 113 2.33 -17.84 7.10
CA ASN A 113 1.80 -19.20 6.89
C ASN A 113 0.27 -19.28 6.79
N GLY A 114 -0.44 -18.12 6.68
CA GLY A 114 -1.90 -18.06 6.61
C GLY A 114 -2.62 -18.18 7.96
N GLY A 115 -1.88 -18.27 9.06
CA GLY A 115 -2.47 -18.42 10.41
C GLY A 115 -2.95 -17.09 11.02
N MET A 116 -3.98 -17.18 11.87
CA MET A 116 -4.42 -16.06 12.71
C MET A 116 -3.49 -15.86 13.91
N LEU A 117 -3.44 -14.61 14.41
CA LEU A 117 -2.82 -14.33 15.72
C LEU A 117 -3.57 -15.13 16.80
N ALA A 118 -2.88 -16.05 17.46
CA ALA A 118 -3.46 -16.74 18.60
C ALA A 118 -3.81 -15.73 19.71
N PRO A 119 -5.02 -15.81 20.31
CA PRO A 119 -5.35 -14.99 21.47
C PRO A 119 -4.33 -15.30 22.58
N HIS A 120 -3.85 -14.25 23.26
CA HIS A 120 -2.87 -14.37 24.35
C HIS A 120 -3.33 -15.30 25.49
N ALA A 121 -4.65 -15.49 25.62
CA ALA A 121 -5.26 -16.33 26.65
C ALA A 121 -5.02 -17.84 26.46
N GLU A 122 -4.82 -18.31 25.23
CA GLU A 122 -4.62 -19.74 24.96
C GLU A 122 -3.19 -20.23 25.30
N LYS A 123 -2.23 -19.28 25.41
CA LYS A 123 -0.85 -19.60 25.83
C LYS A 123 -0.66 -19.67 27.33
N LEU A 124 -1.66 -19.35 28.14
CA LEU A 124 -1.62 -19.34 29.61
C LEU A 124 -2.53 -20.41 30.24
N ALA A 125 -3.16 -21.27 29.46
CA ALA A 125 -3.86 -22.44 29.96
C ALA A 125 -2.80 -23.51 30.29
N PRO A 126 -2.77 -24.02 31.54
CA PRO A 126 -1.85 -25.05 31.98
C PRO A 126 -2.11 -26.40 31.30
#